data_a3c6097a33e9bdd5ca13bfe5bf57b1d1
#
_entry.id   a3c6097a33e9bdd5ca13bfe5bf57b1d1
#
_cell.length_a   1.000
_cell.length_b   1.000
_cell.length_c   1.000
_cell.angle_alpha   90.00
_cell.angle_beta   90.00
_cell.angle_gamma   90.00
#
_symmetry.space_group_name_H-M   'P 1'
#
loop_
_entity.id
_entity.type
_entity.pdbx_description
1 polymer ?
#
loop_
_entity_poly.entity_id
_entity_poly.type
_entity_poly.pdbx_seq_one_letter_code
_entity_poly.pdbx_strand_id
1 'polypeptide(L)'
;MKIFNTLSRRKEEFVPIEEGKVRMYVCGPTVYNLIHIGNARPMIFFDTVRRYFEYRGYKVNYVSNFTDVDDKIINKAIEEGVDAAVISQRYIDECKKDMAAMNVLPATKNPLATQEIGGMEDMIGELIGSGHAYVAKDGTVYFRVKSFKDYGKLSHKNIDELQSGFREIKVTGEDGKEDSNDFVLWKPKKDGEPFWDSPWSKGRPGWHIECSVMSKKYLGDQIDIHGGGEDLIFPHHENEIAQSESASGKSFANYWMHNAFLNIDNKKMSKSAGNFFTVRDISEKYDLQVLRFFMLSAHYRSPLNFSADLMEAAKNSLERILTGVDNIKSVIQRDNKAPISDAELSNLEIAKVLKDKFVAAMDDDFNTADAISAIFELIKLSNTSLNENSTTEYANGLLKVIEPLCDVLGIITERKTEILDSEIEDLIEQRTQARKNKDFALADKIRNDLLEKGIVLEDTREGVKWKRS
;
A
#
# COMPACT_ATOMS: atom_id res chain seq x y z
N MET A 1 -20.71 1.35 -10.07
CA MET A 1 -19.67 0.76 -9.19
C MET A 1 -20.14 0.81 -7.76
N LYS A 2 -20.04 -0.30 -7.02
CA LYS A 2 -20.45 -0.41 -5.61
C LYS A 2 -19.24 -0.61 -4.72
N ILE A 3 -19.25 -0.01 -3.54
CA ILE A 3 -18.19 -0.13 -2.54
C ILE A 3 -18.85 -0.54 -1.22
N PHE A 4 -18.27 -1.52 -0.53
CA PHE A 4 -18.68 -1.85 0.83
C PHE A 4 -18.17 -0.77 1.77
N ASN A 5 -19.11 -0.10 2.44
CA ASN A 5 -18.83 0.95 3.40
C ASN A 5 -18.87 0.39 4.82
N THR A 6 -17.74 0.40 5.53
CA THR A 6 -17.67 -0.09 6.92
C THR A 6 -18.62 0.69 7.84
N LEU A 7 -18.84 1.98 7.57
CA LEU A 7 -19.72 2.82 8.37
C LEU A 7 -21.18 2.33 8.34
N SER A 8 -21.67 2.00 7.15
CA SER A 8 -23.07 1.52 6.98
C SER A 8 -23.20 0.00 6.99
N ARG A 9 -22.07 -0.74 6.88
CA ARG A 9 -21.99 -2.20 6.71
C ARG A 9 -22.74 -2.72 5.49
N ARG A 10 -22.79 -1.93 4.41
CA ARG A 10 -23.46 -2.27 3.15
C ARG A 10 -22.63 -1.92 1.95
N LYS A 11 -22.89 -2.60 0.82
CA LYS A 11 -22.40 -2.13 -0.48
C LYS A 11 -23.28 -0.96 -0.94
N GLU A 12 -22.67 0.15 -1.24
CA GLU A 12 -23.30 1.39 -1.68
C GLU A 12 -22.78 1.78 -3.05
N GLU A 13 -23.64 2.45 -3.85
CA GLU A 13 -23.18 3.05 -5.10
C GLU A 13 -22.16 4.14 -4.81
N PHE A 14 -21.02 4.10 -5.50
CA PHE A 14 -20.00 5.12 -5.37
C PHE A 14 -20.44 6.40 -6.09
N VAL A 15 -20.56 7.47 -5.32
CA VAL A 15 -20.85 8.82 -5.80
C VAL A 15 -19.74 9.75 -5.29
N PRO A 16 -18.87 10.27 -6.15
CA PRO A 16 -17.79 11.15 -5.72
C PRO A 16 -18.34 12.51 -5.27
N ILE A 17 -17.63 13.17 -4.35
CA ILE A 17 -17.95 14.55 -3.91
C ILE A 17 -17.83 15.52 -5.09
N GLU A 18 -16.87 15.29 -5.96
CA GLU A 18 -16.65 16.09 -7.17
C GLU A 18 -16.60 15.17 -8.40
N GLU A 19 -17.44 15.43 -9.39
CA GLU A 19 -17.53 14.58 -10.59
C GLU A 19 -16.16 14.39 -11.26
N GLY A 20 -15.84 13.14 -11.60
CA GLY A 20 -14.58 12.76 -12.23
C GLY A 20 -13.35 12.81 -11.32
N LYS A 21 -13.49 13.10 -10.02
CA LYS A 21 -12.39 13.12 -9.05
C LYS A 21 -12.66 12.20 -7.86
N VAL A 22 -11.58 11.69 -7.28
CA VAL A 22 -11.62 10.89 -6.05
C VAL A 22 -10.58 11.41 -5.07
N ARG A 23 -11.01 11.76 -3.86
CA ARG A 23 -10.16 12.14 -2.73
C ARG A 23 -10.04 10.96 -1.80
N MET A 24 -8.85 10.36 -1.75
CA MET A 24 -8.60 9.13 -0.99
C MET A 24 -7.46 9.32 -0.01
N TYR A 25 -7.73 9.05 1.28
CA TYR A 25 -6.74 9.01 2.33
C TYR A 25 -6.60 7.59 2.86
N VAL A 26 -5.38 7.10 2.96
CA VAL A 26 -5.08 5.79 3.55
C VAL A 26 -4.00 5.97 4.61
N CYS A 27 -4.28 5.56 5.84
CA CYS A 27 -3.31 5.64 6.92
C CYS A 27 -2.05 4.85 6.59
N GLY A 28 -0.91 5.54 6.64
CA GLY A 28 0.39 4.99 6.36
C GLY A 28 1.05 4.33 7.57
N PRO A 29 2.21 3.71 7.41
CA PRO A 29 2.90 3.01 8.47
C PRO A 29 3.64 3.96 9.43
N THR A 30 3.81 3.50 10.68
CA THR A 30 4.82 4.05 11.59
C THR A 30 6.20 3.54 11.18
N VAL A 31 7.12 4.44 10.89
CA VAL A 31 8.40 4.13 10.24
C VAL A 31 9.53 3.91 11.28
N TYR A 32 9.45 2.81 12.00
CA TYR A 32 10.46 2.42 13.01
C TYR A 32 11.20 1.12 12.67
N ASN A 33 10.77 0.38 11.64
CA ASN A 33 11.35 -0.87 11.20
C ASN A 33 10.96 -1.16 9.74
N LEU A 34 11.57 -2.19 9.12
CA LEU A 34 11.11 -2.72 7.84
C LEU A 34 9.62 -3.08 7.91
N ILE A 35 8.90 -2.82 6.83
CA ILE A 35 7.48 -3.17 6.77
C ILE A 35 7.30 -4.69 6.73
N HIS A 36 6.29 -5.17 7.43
CA HIS A 36 5.92 -6.58 7.40
C HIS A 36 4.84 -6.84 6.34
N ILE A 37 4.65 -8.10 5.97
CA ILE A 37 3.69 -8.50 4.93
C ILE A 37 2.25 -8.07 5.24
N GLY A 38 1.89 -7.90 6.52
CA GLY A 38 0.60 -7.34 6.91
C GLY A 38 0.44 -5.86 6.50
N ASN A 39 1.53 -5.05 6.51
CA ASN A 39 1.52 -3.68 5.99
C ASN A 39 1.45 -3.66 4.46
N ALA A 40 2.02 -4.66 3.78
CA ALA A 40 1.98 -4.76 2.33
C ALA A 40 0.55 -4.90 1.80
N ARG A 41 -0.34 -5.57 2.54
CA ARG A 41 -1.71 -5.83 2.10
C ARG A 41 -2.51 -4.56 1.80
N PRO A 42 -2.67 -3.60 2.74
CA PRO A 42 -3.34 -2.33 2.42
C PRO A 42 -2.61 -1.53 1.34
N MET A 43 -1.28 -1.52 1.32
CA MET A 43 -0.51 -0.78 0.31
C MET A 43 -0.82 -1.30 -1.11
N ILE A 44 -0.81 -2.61 -1.32
CA ILE A 44 -1.12 -3.26 -2.60
C ILE A 44 -2.60 -3.07 -2.95
N PHE A 45 -3.49 -3.28 -1.99
CA PHE A 45 -4.92 -3.18 -2.24
C PHE A 45 -5.34 -1.75 -2.62
N PHE A 46 -4.95 -0.73 -1.86
CA PHE A 46 -5.35 0.65 -2.16
C PHE A 46 -4.64 1.21 -3.39
N ASP A 47 -3.44 0.72 -3.75
CA ASP A 47 -2.83 1.00 -5.04
C ASP A 47 -3.70 0.43 -6.19
N THR A 48 -4.24 -0.77 -6.03
CA THR A 48 -5.16 -1.38 -7.00
C THR A 48 -6.49 -0.61 -7.10
N VAL A 49 -7.04 -0.16 -5.98
CA VAL A 49 -8.23 0.73 -5.93
C VAL A 49 -7.96 2.01 -6.72
N ARG A 50 -6.82 2.67 -6.47
CA ARG A 50 -6.40 3.87 -7.20
C ARG A 50 -6.29 3.61 -8.69
N ARG A 51 -5.55 2.56 -9.10
CA ARG A 51 -5.38 2.20 -10.52
C ARG A 51 -6.71 1.91 -11.21
N TYR A 52 -7.64 1.26 -10.51
CA TYR A 52 -8.94 0.99 -11.08
C TYR A 52 -9.78 2.27 -11.26
N PHE A 53 -9.78 3.18 -10.31
CA PHE A 53 -10.44 4.49 -10.51
C PHE A 53 -9.82 5.26 -11.68
N GLU A 54 -8.49 5.27 -11.81
CA GLU A 54 -7.79 5.90 -12.93
C GLU A 54 -8.15 5.22 -14.27
N TYR A 55 -8.23 3.88 -14.31
CA TYR A 55 -8.71 3.11 -15.46
C TYR A 55 -10.16 3.47 -15.83
N ARG A 56 -11.01 3.78 -14.85
CA ARG A 56 -12.39 4.24 -15.07
C ARG A 56 -12.48 5.73 -15.40
N GLY A 57 -11.36 6.42 -15.57
CA GLY A 57 -11.28 7.84 -16.01
C GLY A 57 -11.36 8.86 -14.87
N TYR A 58 -11.32 8.45 -13.61
CA TYR A 58 -11.27 9.38 -12.48
C TYR A 58 -9.85 9.92 -12.28
N LYS A 59 -9.76 11.20 -11.87
CA LYS A 59 -8.52 11.77 -11.34
C LYS A 59 -8.45 11.49 -9.83
N VAL A 60 -7.52 10.66 -9.41
CA VAL A 60 -7.38 10.28 -8.00
C VAL A 60 -6.35 11.17 -7.31
N ASN A 61 -6.74 11.84 -6.23
CA ASN A 61 -5.83 12.47 -5.28
C ASN A 61 -5.67 11.51 -4.09
N TYR A 62 -4.58 10.73 -4.13
CA TYR A 62 -4.26 9.70 -3.14
C TYR A 62 -3.23 10.21 -2.16
N VAL A 63 -3.59 10.31 -0.89
CA VAL A 63 -2.71 10.74 0.21
C VAL A 63 -2.50 9.57 1.17
N SER A 64 -1.25 9.30 1.50
CA SER A 64 -0.86 8.31 2.53
C SER A 64 0.34 8.85 3.28
N ASN A 65 0.22 9.00 4.59
CA ASN A 65 1.27 9.59 5.43
C ASN A 65 2.37 8.60 5.79
N PHE A 66 3.45 9.15 6.35
CA PHE A 66 4.35 8.39 7.23
C PHE A 66 4.27 8.99 8.64
N THR A 67 3.96 8.15 9.63
CA THR A 67 4.09 8.53 11.03
C THR A 67 5.56 8.43 11.41
N ASP A 68 6.22 9.59 11.44
CA ASP A 68 7.67 9.74 11.65
C ASP A 68 8.03 10.23 13.07
N VAL A 69 7.04 10.31 13.95
CA VAL A 69 7.18 10.55 15.39
C VAL A 69 6.23 9.66 16.18
N ASP A 70 6.77 8.71 16.97
CA ASP A 70 6.00 7.75 17.76
C ASP A 70 6.89 7.14 18.85
N ASP A 71 6.30 6.59 19.91
CA ASP A 71 7.03 5.92 20.99
C ASP A 71 7.98 4.81 20.48
N LYS A 72 7.58 4.08 19.43
CA LYS A 72 8.41 3.01 18.84
C LYS A 72 9.65 3.55 18.14
N ILE A 73 9.52 4.69 17.44
CA ILE A 73 10.65 5.37 16.78
C ILE A 73 11.62 5.90 17.85
N ILE A 74 11.09 6.54 18.89
CA ILE A 74 11.87 7.09 20.00
C ILE A 74 12.65 5.99 20.72
N ASN A 75 11.99 4.91 21.09
CA ASN A 75 12.64 3.77 21.76
C ASN A 75 13.75 3.16 20.88
N LYS A 76 13.50 3.02 19.57
CA LYS A 76 14.49 2.52 18.62
C LYS A 76 15.69 3.47 18.51
N ALA A 77 15.45 4.78 18.50
CA ALA A 77 16.49 5.78 18.45
C ALA A 77 17.38 5.75 19.72
N ILE A 78 16.76 5.58 20.89
CA ILE A 78 17.47 5.42 22.17
C ILE A 78 18.32 4.15 22.15
N GLU A 79 17.76 3.02 21.68
CA GLU A 79 18.50 1.74 21.56
C GLU A 79 19.73 1.85 20.66
N GLU A 80 19.64 2.59 19.55
CA GLU A 80 20.71 2.77 18.58
C GLU A 80 21.63 3.97 18.89
N GLY A 81 21.29 4.81 19.84
CA GLY A 81 22.06 6.01 20.22
C GLY A 81 22.08 7.08 19.13
N VAL A 82 20.98 7.24 18.38
CA VAL A 82 20.83 8.20 17.28
C VAL A 82 19.55 9.04 17.47
N ASP A 83 19.41 10.11 16.67
CA ASP A 83 18.17 10.90 16.67
C ASP A 83 16.98 10.12 16.05
N ALA A 84 15.79 10.38 16.57
CA ALA A 84 14.54 9.79 16.06
C ALA A 84 14.34 10.06 14.55
N ALA A 85 14.74 11.24 14.06
CA ALA A 85 14.68 11.60 12.65
C ALA A 85 15.58 10.70 11.77
N VAL A 86 16.71 10.20 12.27
CA VAL A 86 17.59 9.26 11.55
C VAL A 86 16.89 7.91 11.37
N ILE A 87 16.21 7.45 12.42
CA ILE A 87 15.43 6.20 12.36
C ILE A 87 14.28 6.33 11.36
N SER A 88 13.45 7.36 11.50
CA SER A 88 12.29 7.54 10.64
C SER A 88 12.69 7.71 9.16
N GLN A 89 13.71 8.52 8.85
CA GLN A 89 14.17 8.70 7.48
C GLN A 89 14.68 7.37 6.87
N ARG A 90 15.49 6.61 7.62
CA ARG A 90 15.96 5.29 7.18
C ARG A 90 14.80 4.38 6.78
N TYR A 91 13.80 4.24 7.63
CA TYR A 91 12.69 3.32 7.39
C TYR A 91 11.64 3.87 6.41
N ILE A 92 11.55 5.17 6.20
CA ILE A 92 10.82 5.76 5.06
C ILE A 92 11.47 5.31 3.74
N ASP A 93 12.80 5.41 3.63
CA ASP A 93 13.52 5.04 2.41
C ASP A 93 13.41 3.54 2.13
N GLU A 94 13.56 2.70 3.15
CA GLU A 94 13.36 1.25 3.03
C GLU A 94 11.91 0.89 2.66
N CYS A 95 10.92 1.54 3.27
CA CYS A 95 9.51 1.35 2.93
C CYS A 95 9.22 1.70 1.46
N LYS A 96 9.76 2.83 0.96
CA LYS A 96 9.61 3.23 -0.44
C LYS A 96 10.25 2.21 -1.41
N LYS A 97 11.40 1.65 -1.06
CA LYS A 97 12.04 0.57 -1.85
C LYS A 97 11.15 -0.67 -1.93
N ASP A 98 10.63 -1.11 -0.79
CA ASP A 98 9.75 -2.27 -0.73
C ASP A 98 8.44 -2.03 -1.50
N MET A 99 7.85 -0.83 -1.39
CA MET A 99 6.67 -0.44 -2.16
C MET A 99 6.94 -0.47 -3.68
N ALA A 100 8.06 0.11 -4.11
CA ALA A 100 8.45 0.11 -5.54
C ALA A 100 8.66 -1.32 -6.07
N ALA A 101 9.29 -2.19 -5.28
CA ALA A 101 9.53 -3.59 -5.65
C ALA A 101 8.21 -4.40 -5.75
N MET A 102 7.18 -4.03 -4.98
CA MET A 102 5.82 -4.56 -5.11
C MET A 102 5.00 -3.86 -6.21
N ASN A 103 5.58 -2.99 -7.02
CA ASN A 103 4.91 -2.15 -8.01
C ASN A 103 3.75 -1.32 -7.43
N VAL A 104 3.89 -0.86 -6.20
CA VAL A 104 2.98 0.12 -5.59
C VAL A 104 3.39 1.52 -6.05
N LEU A 105 2.49 2.23 -6.70
CA LEU A 105 2.75 3.58 -7.19
C LEU A 105 2.93 4.57 -6.02
N PRO A 106 3.84 5.54 -6.13
CA PRO A 106 3.92 6.62 -5.16
C PRO A 106 2.57 7.31 -4.98
N ALA A 107 2.18 7.60 -3.73
CA ALA A 107 0.99 8.40 -3.49
C ALA A 107 1.14 9.81 -4.11
N THR A 108 0.02 10.49 -4.37
CA THR A 108 0.04 11.88 -4.83
C THR A 108 0.78 12.76 -3.82
N LYS A 109 0.62 12.44 -2.53
CA LYS A 109 1.36 13.08 -1.43
C LYS A 109 1.61 12.06 -0.31
N ASN A 110 2.84 12.05 0.22
CA ASN A 110 3.21 11.35 1.43
C ASN A 110 3.62 12.39 2.49
N PRO A 111 2.67 12.98 3.26
CA PRO A 111 3.02 13.91 4.32
C PRO A 111 3.71 13.20 5.49
N LEU A 112 4.55 13.95 6.21
CA LEU A 112 5.20 13.53 7.45
C LEU A 112 4.53 14.21 8.64
N ALA A 113 4.27 13.46 9.72
CA ALA A 113 3.63 14.01 10.91
C ALA A 113 4.44 15.19 11.50
N THR A 114 5.77 15.08 11.50
CA THR A 114 6.65 16.15 12.01
C THR A 114 6.59 17.46 11.21
N GLN A 115 6.12 17.41 9.96
CA GLN A 115 5.98 18.61 9.11
C GLN A 115 4.61 19.30 9.27
N GLU A 116 3.70 18.69 10.03
CA GLU A 116 2.31 19.15 10.15
C GLU A 116 1.93 19.58 11.58
N ILE A 117 2.91 19.79 12.45
CA ILE A 117 2.73 20.13 13.87
C ILE A 117 1.85 21.39 14.04
N GLY A 118 2.12 22.46 13.29
CA GLY A 118 1.31 23.69 13.38
C GLY A 118 -0.18 23.45 13.06
N GLY A 119 -0.48 22.63 12.04
CA GLY A 119 -1.85 22.27 11.74
C GLY A 119 -2.51 21.40 12.82
N MET A 120 -1.71 20.58 13.53
CA MET A 120 -2.19 19.81 14.68
C MET A 120 -2.50 20.73 15.86
N GLU A 121 -1.64 21.70 16.16
CA GLU A 121 -1.88 22.71 17.20
C GLU A 121 -3.13 23.54 16.91
N ASP A 122 -3.32 23.96 15.66
CA ASP A 122 -4.51 24.71 15.23
C ASP A 122 -5.79 23.88 15.46
N MET A 123 -5.82 22.63 14.99
CA MET A 123 -7.00 21.75 15.15
C MET A 123 -7.26 21.45 16.64
N ILE A 124 -6.24 21.20 17.42
CA ILE A 124 -6.39 21.00 18.89
C ILE A 124 -6.96 22.26 19.54
N GLY A 125 -6.49 23.45 19.14
CA GLY A 125 -7.01 24.72 19.60
C GLY A 125 -8.50 24.91 19.25
N GLU A 126 -8.91 24.57 18.02
CA GLU A 126 -10.32 24.55 17.60
C GLU A 126 -11.16 23.61 18.47
N LEU A 127 -10.66 22.40 18.76
CA LEU A 127 -11.34 21.40 19.59
C LEU A 127 -11.46 21.85 21.07
N ILE A 128 -10.47 22.51 21.61
CA ILE A 128 -10.52 23.10 22.97
C ILE A 128 -11.56 24.24 22.98
N GLY A 129 -11.49 25.15 22.01
CA GLY A 129 -12.41 26.29 21.92
C GLY A 129 -13.86 25.90 21.79
N SER A 130 -14.14 24.77 21.11
CA SER A 130 -15.50 24.21 20.95
C SER A 130 -15.94 23.28 22.09
N GLY A 131 -15.08 23.03 23.08
CA GLY A 131 -15.37 22.19 24.24
C GLY A 131 -15.25 20.68 24.01
N HIS A 132 -14.70 20.29 22.87
CA HIS A 132 -14.43 18.87 22.51
C HIS A 132 -13.09 18.36 23.06
N ALA A 133 -12.23 19.23 23.52
CA ALA A 133 -10.95 18.88 24.14
C ALA A 133 -10.70 19.70 25.40
N TYR A 134 -9.79 19.24 26.24
CA TYR A 134 -9.38 19.93 27.47
C TYR A 134 -7.91 19.69 27.79
N VAL A 135 -7.32 20.62 28.56
CA VAL A 135 -5.94 20.57 29.02
C VAL A 135 -5.90 20.04 30.43
N ALA A 136 -5.17 18.95 30.68
CA ALA A 136 -4.93 18.42 32.02
C ALA A 136 -3.85 19.24 32.76
N LYS A 137 -3.72 19.02 34.07
CA LYS A 137 -2.78 19.79 34.94
C LYS A 137 -1.30 19.66 34.55
N ASP A 138 -0.92 18.56 33.95
CA ASP A 138 0.43 18.27 33.46
C ASP A 138 0.73 18.84 32.06
N GLY A 139 -0.29 19.45 31.42
CA GLY A 139 -0.19 19.97 30.05
C GLY A 139 -0.53 18.95 28.96
N THR A 140 -0.99 17.75 29.31
CA THR A 140 -1.56 16.80 28.35
C THR A 140 -2.89 17.33 27.83
N VAL A 141 -3.14 17.23 26.52
CA VAL A 141 -4.43 17.58 25.95
C VAL A 141 -5.17 16.29 25.56
N TYR A 142 -6.41 16.20 26.05
CA TYR A 142 -7.30 15.07 25.77
C TYR A 142 -8.50 15.50 24.95
N PHE A 143 -8.94 14.62 24.03
CA PHE A 143 -10.25 14.72 23.40
C PHE A 143 -11.30 14.18 24.38
N ARG A 144 -12.39 14.92 24.57
CA ARG A 144 -13.51 14.56 25.43
C ARG A 144 -14.51 13.69 24.66
N VAL A 145 -14.37 12.37 24.73
CA VAL A 145 -15.17 11.42 23.93
C VAL A 145 -16.66 11.62 24.11
N LYS A 146 -17.13 11.88 25.32
CA LYS A 146 -18.56 12.11 25.62
C LYS A 146 -19.13 13.38 24.97
N SER A 147 -18.30 14.30 24.47
CA SER A 147 -18.75 15.48 23.75
C SER A 147 -19.16 15.19 22.30
N PHE A 148 -18.72 14.07 21.73
CA PHE A 148 -19.06 13.62 20.39
C PHE A 148 -20.13 12.51 20.48
N LYS A 149 -21.39 12.87 20.25
CA LYS A 149 -22.54 11.98 20.46
C LYS A 149 -22.52 10.70 19.63
N ASP A 150 -21.94 10.78 18.43
CA ASP A 150 -21.90 9.67 17.47
C ASP A 150 -20.62 8.81 17.59
N TYR A 151 -19.88 8.92 18.72
CA TYR A 151 -18.69 8.10 18.93
C TYR A 151 -19.04 6.61 18.97
N GLY A 152 -18.33 5.82 18.22
CA GLY A 152 -18.61 4.40 18.03
C GLY A 152 -19.40 4.09 16.76
N LYS A 153 -19.76 5.11 15.94
CA LYS A 153 -20.57 4.90 14.73
C LYS A 153 -19.88 4.06 13.66
N LEU A 154 -18.54 4.13 13.55
CA LEU A 154 -17.77 3.34 12.59
C LEU A 154 -17.53 1.92 13.10
N SER A 155 -17.08 1.80 14.34
CA SER A 155 -16.77 0.51 14.97
C SER A 155 -18.00 -0.25 15.43
N HIS A 156 -19.14 0.44 15.52
CA HIS A 156 -20.40 -0.07 16.09
C HIS A 156 -20.24 -0.55 17.55
N LYS A 157 -19.31 0.07 18.28
CA LYS A 157 -19.09 -0.19 19.70
C LYS A 157 -19.88 0.78 20.56
N ASN A 158 -20.47 0.25 21.62
CA ASN A 158 -21.13 1.09 22.63
C ASN A 158 -20.07 1.60 23.62
N ILE A 159 -20.05 2.92 23.88
CA ILE A 159 -19.12 3.54 24.84
C ILE A 159 -19.25 2.93 26.23
N ASP A 160 -20.48 2.62 26.67
CA ASP A 160 -20.73 2.04 27.99
C ASP A 160 -20.17 0.62 28.13
N GLU A 161 -20.14 -0.16 27.04
CA GLU A 161 -19.54 -1.49 27.00
C GLU A 161 -18.01 -1.41 27.04
N LEU A 162 -17.41 -0.39 26.44
CA LEU A 162 -15.97 -0.15 26.49
C LEU A 162 -15.50 0.11 27.93
N GLN A 163 -16.29 0.83 28.74
CA GLN A 163 -16.00 1.08 30.16
C GLN A 163 -15.98 -0.21 30.99
N SER A 164 -16.80 -1.20 30.67
CA SER A 164 -16.88 -2.47 31.42
C SER A 164 -15.67 -3.37 31.19
N GLY A 165 -15.04 -3.32 30.00
CA GLY A 165 -13.87 -4.11 29.63
C GLY A 165 -12.54 -3.57 30.16
N PHE A 166 -12.48 -2.27 30.51
CA PHE A 166 -11.26 -1.59 30.96
C PHE A 166 -11.12 -1.45 32.51
N ARG A 167 -12.08 -1.96 33.28
CA ARG A 167 -12.06 -1.85 34.76
C ARG A 167 -10.84 -2.51 35.43
N GLU A 168 -10.08 -3.36 34.75
CA GLU A 168 -8.96 -4.08 35.34
C GLU A 168 -7.56 -3.56 34.95
N ILE A 169 -7.45 -2.63 33.98
CA ILE A 169 -6.16 -2.07 33.59
C ILE A 169 -6.10 -0.60 34.03
N LYS A 170 -5.72 -0.36 35.31
CA LYS A 170 -5.18 0.93 35.70
C LYS A 170 -3.85 1.13 34.97
N VAL A 171 -3.87 1.86 33.86
CA VAL A 171 -2.65 2.36 33.24
C VAL A 171 -2.08 3.42 34.17
N THR A 172 -1.01 3.08 34.87
CA THR A 172 -0.24 3.99 35.71
C THR A 172 0.22 5.19 34.87
N GLY A 173 -0.32 6.39 35.17
CA GLY A 173 0.02 7.66 34.52
C GLY A 173 -1.13 8.45 33.90
N GLU A 174 -2.39 8.04 34.06
CA GLU A 174 -3.55 8.75 33.52
C GLU A 174 -4.28 9.64 34.54
N ASP A 175 -3.57 10.25 35.47
CA ASP A 175 -4.13 11.06 36.57
C ASP A 175 -4.82 12.38 36.13
N GLY A 176 -5.01 12.60 34.81
CA GLY A 176 -5.61 13.83 34.27
C GLY A 176 -6.84 13.67 33.41
N LYS A 177 -7.31 12.45 33.13
CA LYS A 177 -8.49 12.21 32.29
C LYS A 177 -9.80 12.48 33.03
N GLU A 178 -10.75 13.16 32.35
CA GLU A 178 -12.12 13.31 32.84
C GLU A 178 -12.92 12.01 32.68
N ASP A 179 -12.64 11.24 31.62
CA ASP A 179 -13.24 9.93 31.33
C ASP A 179 -12.20 8.94 30.82
N SER A 180 -12.37 7.65 31.15
CA SER A 180 -11.43 6.59 30.75
C SER A 180 -11.31 6.40 29.23
N ASN A 181 -12.32 6.78 28.47
CA ASN A 181 -12.34 6.68 27.00
C ASN A 181 -11.69 7.88 26.32
N ASP A 182 -11.42 8.99 27.06
CA ASP A 182 -10.77 10.15 26.48
C ASP A 182 -9.38 9.77 25.95
N PHE A 183 -9.01 10.30 24.79
CA PHE A 183 -7.74 9.96 24.17
C PHE A 183 -6.86 11.18 23.97
N VAL A 184 -5.56 10.94 23.91
CA VAL A 184 -4.55 12.00 23.89
C VAL A 184 -4.47 12.66 22.51
N LEU A 185 -4.51 13.99 22.51
CA LEU A 185 -4.24 14.85 21.34
C LEU A 185 -2.83 15.44 21.38
N TRP A 186 -2.31 15.75 22.59
CA TRP A 186 -0.98 16.27 22.81
C TRP A 186 -0.37 15.69 24.08
N LYS A 187 0.88 15.24 24.02
CA LYS A 187 1.63 14.65 25.13
C LYS A 187 2.75 15.59 25.55
N PRO A 188 2.90 15.95 26.83
CA PRO A 188 4.09 16.63 27.33
C PRO A 188 5.36 15.81 27.05
N LYS A 189 6.45 16.51 26.78
CA LYS A 189 7.75 15.86 26.52
C LYS A 189 8.24 15.09 27.75
N LYS A 190 8.92 13.99 27.51
CA LYS A 190 9.80 13.31 28.47
C LYS A 190 11.25 13.56 28.10
N ASP A 191 12.16 13.30 29.05
CA ASP A 191 13.58 13.44 28.80
C ASP A 191 14.05 12.52 27.65
N GLY A 192 14.81 13.13 26.73
CA GLY A 192 15.31 12.42 25.57
C GLY A 192 14.31 12.27 24.40
N GLU A 193 13.07 12.74 24.52
CA GLU A 193 12.09 12.72 23.42
C GLU A 193 12.19 13.99 22.54
N PRO A 194 11.94 13.87 21.22
CA PRO A 194 11.71 15.03 20.36
C PRO A 194 10.47 15.78 20.84
N PHE A 195 10.49 17.10 20.73
CA PHE A 195 9.38 17.94 21.19
C PHE A 195 9.25 19.21 20.37
N TRP A 196 8.05 19.77 20.40
CA TRP A 196 7.70 21.07 19.84
C TRP A 196 7.12 21.96 20.95
N ASP A 197 7.27 23.27 20.79
CA ASP A 197 6.60 24.22 21.66
C ASP A 197 5.11 24.29 21.28
N SER A 198 4.23 24.27 22.27
CA SER A 198 2.79 24.46 22.08
C SER A 198 2.20 25.34 23.18
N PRO A 199 0.97 25.86 23.01
CA PRO A 199 0.30 26.66 24.04
C PRO A 199 0.07 25.92 25.37
N TRP A 200 0.13 24.58 25.36
CA TRP A 200 -0.22 23.73 26.51
C TRP A 200 1.01 23.20 27.24
N SER A 201 1.98 22.76 26.49
CA SER A 201 3.26 22.26 27.02
C SER A 201 4.26 22.05 25.90
N LYS A 202 5.56 22.01 26.22
CA LYS A 202 6.54 21.41 25.32
C LYS A 202 6.24 19.92 25.19
N GLY A 203 6.03 19.43 23.98
CA GLY A 203 5.57 18.06 23.81
C GLY A 203 5.47 17.62 22.36
N ARG A 204 4.62 16.65 22.11
CA ARG A 204 4.39 16.05 20.79
C ARG A 204 2.92 15.64 20.59
N PRO A 205 2.46 15.51 19.34
CA PRO A 205 1.09 15.11 19.05
C PRO A 205 0.79 13.68 19.50
N GLY A 206 -0.48 13.43 19.78
CA GLY A 206 -1.04 12.09 19.86
C GLY A 206 -1.17 11.48 18.45
N TRP A 207 -1.19 10.16 18.37
CA TRP A 207 -1.20 9.43 17.10
C TRP A 207 -2.42 9.74 16.21
N HIS A 208 -3.58 10.01 16.79
CA HIS A 208 -4.84 10.12 16.03
C HIS A 208 -5.02 11.47 15.35
N ILE A 209 -4.43 12.55 15.88
CA ILE A 209 -4.60 13.89 15.32
C ILE A 209 -3.85 14.06 14.00
N GLU A 210 -2.79 13.29 13.79
CA GLU A 210 -1.94 13.36 12.60
C GLU A 210 -2.75 13.19 11.32
N CYS A 211 -3.47 12.07 11.20
CA CYS A 211 -4.23 11.71 9.99
C CYS A 211 -5.40 12.66 9.75
N SER A 212 -6.09 13.13 10.80
CA SER A 212 -7.16 14.12 10.68
C SER A 212 -6.64 15.43 10.05
N VAL A 213 -5.51 15.93 10.54
CA VAL A 213 -4.90 17.17 10.04
C VAL A 213 -4.36 17.02 8.63
N MET A 214 -3.63 15.93 8.37
CA MET A 214 -3.07 15.68 7.03
C MET A 214 -4.17 15.47 5.99
N SER A 215 -5.25 14.76 6.34
CA SER A 215 -6.40 14.60 5.45
C SER A 215 -7.06 15.95 5.15
N LYS A 216 -7.36 16.75 6.18
CA LYS A 216 -7.94 18.10 6.03
C LYS A 216 -7.08 18.98 5.14
N LYS A 217 -5.76 19.00 5.37
CA LYS A 217 -4.83 19.87 4.62
C LYS A 217 -4.73 19.54 3.14
N TYR A 218 -4.65 18.26 2.79
CA TYR A 218 -4.37 17.84 1.42
C TYR A 218 -5.59 17.44 0.61
N LEU A 219 -6.72 17.13 1.27
CA LEU A 219 -7.93 16.65 0.63
C LEU A 219 -9.18 17.50 0.98
N GLY A 220 -9.12 18.30 2.05
CA GLY A 220 -10.23 19.11 2.54
C GLY A 220 -10.99 18.46 3.70
N ASP A 221 -12.03 19.17 4.19
CA ASP A 221 -12.82 18.72 5.36
C ASP A 221 -13.58 17.43 5.12
N GLN A 222 -13.96 17.15 3.87
CA GLN A 222 -14.65 15.93 3.45
C GLN A 222 -13.86 15.24 2.35
N ILE A 223 -13.79 13.92 2.45
CA ILE A 223 -13.12 13.06 1.47
C ILE A 223 -14.06 11.96 0.98
N ASP A 224 -13.77 11.42 -0.22
CA ASP A 224 -14.56 10.33 -0.76
C ASP A 224 -14.30 9.04 0.00
N ILE A 225 -13.04 8.64 0.12
CA ILE A 225 -12.64 7.35 0.68
C ILE A 225 -11.58 7.56 1.77
N HIS A 226 -11.83 6.96 2.93
CA HIS A 226 -10.82 6.73 3.97
C HIS A 226 -10.58 5.24 4.14
N GLY A 227 -9.32 4.82 4.16
CA GLY A 227 -8.97 3.40 4.19
C GLY A 227 -7.81 3.02 5.08
N GLY A 228 -7.71 1.70 5.34
CA GLY A 228 -6.63 1.09 6.11
C GLY A 228 -6.89 -0.38 6.43
N GLY A 229 -6.10 -0.97 7.33
CA GLY A 229 -6.38 -2.28 7.89
C GLY A 229 -7.58 -2.26 8.85
N GLU A 230 -8.26 -3.39 9.03
CA GLU A 230 -9.41 -3.49 9.94
C GLU A 230 -9.05 -3.26 11.42
N ASP A 231 -7.77 -3.39 11.78
CA ASP A 231 -7.24 -3.04 13.10
C ASP A 231 -7.30 -1.53 13.40
N LEU A 232 -7.36 -0.70 12.36
CA LEU A 232 -7.48 0.75 12.50
C LEU A 232 -8.93 1.22 12.73
N ILE A 233 -9.95 0.39 12.46
CA ILE A 233 -11.36 0.76 12.67
C ILE A 233 -11.54 1.34 14.08
N PHE A 234 -10.96 0.67 15.09
CA PHE A 234 -11.00 1.11 16.46
C PHE A 234 -9.64 0.83 17.17
N PRO A 235 -9.07 1.84 17.87
CA PRO A 235 -9.66 3.16 18.11
C PRO A 235 -9.32 4.23 17.06
N HIS A 236 -8.38 3.98 16.12
CA HIS A 236 -7.73 5.02 15.31
C HIS A 236 -8.71 5.80 14.44
N HIS A 237 -9.41 5.14 13.53
CA HIS A 237 -10.35 5.79 12.61
C HIS A 237 -11.60 6.34 13.30
N GLU A 238 -12.06 5.69 14.38
CA GLU A 238 -13.13 6.23 15.21
C GLU A 238 -12.73 7.56 15.84
N ASN A 239 -11.47 7.66 16.34
CA ASN A 239 -10.93 8.87 16.91
C ASN A 239 -10.72 9.97 15.86
N GLU A 240 -10.29 9.60 14.65
CA GLU A 240 -10.18 10.55 13.54
C GLU A 240 -11.53 11.14 13.15
N ILE A 241 -12.60 10.33 13.12
CA ILE A 241 -13.97 10.80 12.90
C ILE A 241 -14.33 11.85 13.97
N ALA A 242 -14.13 11.49 15.25
CA ALA A 242 -14.49 12.39 16.36
C ALA A 242 -13.76 13.73 16.26
N GLN A 243 -12.46 13.71 15.94
CA GLN A 243 -11.64 14.92 15.76
C GLN A 243 -12.11 15.74 14.57
N SER A 244 -12.17 15.12 13.40
CA SER A 244 -12.43 15.80 12.13
C SER A 244 -13.85 16.39 12.07
N GLU A 245 -14.86 15.62 12.50
CA GLU A 245 -16.25 16.07 12.49
C GLU A 245 -16.55 17.11 13.57
N SER A 246 -15.90 17.00 14.76
CA SER A 246 -16.01 18.04 15.79
C SER A 246 -15.37 19.35 15.39
N ALA A 247 -14.26 19.31 14.62
CA ALA A 247 -13.57 20.51 14.15
C ALA A 247 -14.24 21.15 12.95
N SER A 248 -14.82 20.37 12.02
CA SER A 248 -15.39 20.88 10.77
C SER A 248 -16.89 21.06 10.78
N GLY A 249 -17.62 20.34 11.65
CA GLY A 249 -19.07 20.24 11.62
C GLY A 249 -19.63 19.48 10.41
N LYS A 250 -18.76 18.77 9.66
CA LYS A 250 -19.14 18.01 8.45
C LYS A 250 -18.78 16.55 8.63
N SER A 251 -19.43 15.66 7.86
CA SER A 251 -19.03 14.26 7.75
C SER A 251 -17.61 14.17 7.20
N PHE A 252 -16.75 13.33 7.79
CA PHE A 252 -15.33 13.27 7.44
C PHE A 252 -15.10 12.51 6.13
N ALA A 253 -15.58 11.29 6.01
CA ALA A 253 -15.44 10.48 4.81
C ALA A 253 -16.78 9.84 4.41
N ASN A 254 -17.05 9.80 3.09
CA ASN A 254 -18.25 9.17 2.56
C ASN A 254 -18.18 7.65 2.62
N TYR A 255 -17.01 7.07 2.30
CA TYR A 255 -16.78 5.63 2.25
C TYR A 255 -15.59 5.24 3.13
N TRP A 256 -15.80 4.28 4.02
CA TRP A 256 -14.79 3.70 4.89
C TRP A 256 -14.45 2.30 4.41
N MET A 257 -13.22 2.08 3.97
CA MET A 257 -12.77 0.82 3.40
C MET A 257 -11.68 0.19 4.27
N HIS A 258 -11.87 -1.07 4.65
CA HIS A 258 -10.91 -1.79 5.49
C HIS A 258 -10.60 -3.15 4.91
N ASN A 259 -9.30 -3.45 4.76
CA ASN A 259 -8.87 -4.80 4.42
C ASN A 259 -8.75 -5.66 5.67
N ALA A 260 -9.16 -6.92 5.54
CA ALA A 260 -9.07 -7.90 6.62
C ALA A 260 -7.61 -8.29 6.93
N PHE A 261 -7.39 -8.96 8.07
CA PHE A 261 -6.08 -9.41 8.53
C PHE A 261 -5.42 -10.42 7.61
N LEU A 262 -4.10 -10.44 7.68
CA LEU A 262 -3.26 -11.52 7.18
C LEU A 262 -2.92 -12.48 8.32
N ASN A 263 -3.25 -13.75 8.15
CA ASN A 263 -2.86 -14.82 9.04
C ASN A 263 -1.64 -15.55 8.48
N ILE A 264 -0.85 -16.18 9.34
CA ILE A 264 0.30 -17.02 8.96
C ILE A 264 0.05 -18.41 9.49
N ASP A 265 -0.02 -19.39 8.61
CA ASP A 265 -0.34 -20.78 8.95
C ASP A 265 -1.58 -20.88 9.87
N ASN A 266 -2.64 -20.16 9.49
CA ASN A 266 -3.91 -20.03 10.23
C ASN A 266 -3.80 -19.41 11.63
N LYS A 267 -2.71 -18.72 11.93
CA LYS A 267 -2.49 -18.00 13.19
C LYS A 267 -2.26 -16.52 12.94
N LYS A 268 -2.67 -15.69 13.89
CA LYS A 268 -2.38 -14.24 13.83
C LYS A 268 -0.86 -14.02 13.84
N MET A 269 -0.38 -13.17 12.94
CA MET A 269 1.03 -12.78 12.88
C MET A 269 1.43 -12.00 14.12
N SER A 270 2.51 -12.40 14.79
CA SER A 270 3.11 -11.66 15.90
C SER A 270 4.60 -11.94 16.05
N LYS A 271 5.37 -10.95 16.51
CA LYS A 271 6.80 -11.13 16.79
C LYS A 271 7.05 -12.19 17.88
N SER A 272 6.20 -12.22 18.91
CA SER A 272 6.32 -13.18 20.01
C SER A 272 6.04 -14.63 19.62
N ALA A 273 5.27 -14.85 18.55
CA ALA A 273 5.00 -16.19 18.02
C ALA A 273 6.07 -16.70 17.03
N GLY A 274 7.06 -15.87 16.68
CA GLY A 274 8.10 -16.23 15.71
C GLY A 274 7.60 -16.39 14.26
N ASN A 275 6.37 -15.95 13.98
CA ASN A 275 5.73 -16.03 12.67
C ASN A 275 5.60 -14.63 12.02
N PHE A 276 6.58 -13.78 12.24
CA PHE A 276 6.62 -12.41 11.72
C PHE A 276 7.57 -12.36 10.52
N PHE A 277 7.07 -11.96 9.36
CA PHE A 277 7.85 -11.82 8.14
C PHE A 277 7.81 -10.38 7.63
N THR A 278 8.96 -9.82 7.34
CA THR A 278 9.08 -8.56 6.61
C THR A 278 8.89 -8.81 5.11
N VAL A 279 8.57 -7.76 4.36
CA VAL A 279 8.56 -7.83 2.89
C VAL A 279 9.95 -8.21 2.36
N ARG A 280 11.02 -7.78 3.06
CA ARG A 280 12.40 -8.10 2.70
C ARG A 280 12.70 -9.59 2.86
N ASP A 281 12.22 -10.25 3.92
CA ASP A 281 12.36 -11.71 4.10
C ASP A 281 11.70 -12.49 2.95
N ILE A 282 10.57 -11.98 2.46
CA ILE A 282 9.90 -12.58 1.30
C ILE A 282 10.69 -12.37 0.02
N SER A 283 11.30 -11.21 -0.16
CA SER A 283 12.10 -10.90 -1.36
C SER A 283 13.34 -11.77 -1.53
N GLU A 284 13.82 -12.41 -0.45
CA GLU A 284 14.92 -13.37 -0.53
C GLU A 284 14.54 -14.68 -1.25
N LYS A 285 13.23 -14.99 -1.33
CA LYS A 285 12.73 -16.27 -1.87
C LYS A 285 11.84 -16.10 -3.10
N TYR A 286 11.19 -14.95 -3.22
CA TYR A 286 10.18 -14.69 -4.26
C TYR A 286 10.36 -13.28 -4.83
N ASP A 287 10.13 -13.12 -6.14
CA ASP A 287 9.87 -11.81 -6.70
C ASP A 287 8.64 -11.20 -6.00
N LEU A 288 8.73 -9.93 -5.63
CA LEU A 288 7.64 -9.26 -4.89
C LEU A 288 6.37 -9.07 -5.74
N GLN A 289 6.44 -9.26 -7.05
CA GLN A 289 5.24 -9.40 -7.89
C GLN A 289 4.40 -10.64 -7.54
N VAL A 290 5.05 -11.72 -7.06
CA VAL A 290 4.35 -12.90 -6.54
C VAL A 290 3.61 -12.55 -5.25
N LEU A 291 4.23 -11.79 -4.34
CA LEU A 291 3.57 -11.30 -3.13
C LEU A 291 2.37 -10.42 -3.48
N ARG A 292 2.52 -9.47 -4.42
CA ARG A 292 1.42 -8.64 -4.93
C ARG A 292 0.28 -9.50 -5.45
N PHE A 293 0.57 -10.44 -6.33
CA PHE A 293 -0.42 -11.34 -6.91
C PHE A 293 -1.13 -12.17 -5.84
N PHE A 294 -0.37 -12.70 -4.87
CA PHE A 294 -0.91 -13.43 -3.73
C PHE A 294 -1.89 -12.56 -2.92
N MET A 295 -1.52 -11.32 -2.59
CA MET A 295 -2.39 -10.41 -1.82
C MET A 295 -3.72 -10.09 -2.53
N LEU A 296 -3.71 -10.07 -3.87
CA LEU A 296 -4.89 -9.79 -4.71
C LEU A 296 -5.71 -11.06 -5.05
N SER A 297 -5.20 -12.26 -4.76
CA SER A 297 -5.86 -13.53 -5.07
C SER A 297 -7.11 -13.82 -4.22
N ALA A 298 -7.33 -13.06 -3.16
CA ALA A 298 -8.53 -13.13 -2.32
C ALA A 298 -9.16 -11.74 -2.21
N HIS A 299 -10.47 -11.71 -1.98
CA HIS A 299 -11.19 -10.47 -1.73
C HIS A 299 -10.61 -9.73 -0.52
N TYR A 300 -10.43 -8.41 -0.60
CA TYR A 300 -9.74 -7.63 0.43
C TYR A 300 -10.38 -7.72 1.82
N ARG A 301 -11.71 -7.88 1.92
CA ARG A 301 -12.45 -8.04 3.18
C ARG A 301 -12.38 -9.46 3.76
N SER A 302 -11.84 -10.42 3.05
CA SER A 302 -11.66 -11.78 3.55
C SER A 302 -10.30 -11.92 4.21
N PRO A 303 -10.18 -12.56 5.38
CA PRO A 303 -8.90 -12.93 5.93
C PRO A 303 -8.08 -13.73 4.91
N LEU A 304 -6.80 -13.41 4.77
CA LEU A 304 -5.90 -14.09 3.86
C LEU A 304 -4.89 -14.90 4.67
N ASN A 305 -4.76 -16.18 4.37
CA ASN A 305 -3.77 -17.02 5.03
C ASN A 305 -2.49 -17.10 4.20
N PHE A 306 -1.37 -16.71 4.79
CA PHE A 306 -0.05 -16.82 4.17
C PHE A 306 0.58 -18.15 4.52
N SER A 307 1.06 -18.87 3.52
CA SER A 307 1.88 -20.08 3.68
C SER A 307 2.81 -20.24 2.46
N ALA A 308 3.87 -21.05 2.60
CA ALA A 308 4.79 -21.32 1.50
C ALA A 308 4.07 -21.96 0.30
N ASP A 309 3.16 -22.90 0.54
CA ASP A 309 2.40 -23.59 -0.52
C ASP A 309 1.52 -22.61 -1.31
N LEU A 310 0.88 -21.66 -0.62
CA LEU A 310 0.04 -20.64 -1.27
C LEU A 310 0.87 -19.61 -2.05
N MET A 311 2.09 -19.29 -1.58
CA MET A 311 3.03 -18.47 -2.34
C MET A 311 3.52 -19.18 -3.60
N GLU A 312 3.83 -20.47 -3.56
CA GLU A 312 4.18 -21.25 -4.74
C GLU A 312 3.00 -21.34 -5.73
N ALA A 313 1.78 -21.53 -5.23
CA ALA A 313 0.57 -21.51 -6.07
C ALA A 313 0.38 -20.15 -6.74
N ALA A 314 0.62 -19.04 -6.01
CA ALA A 314 0.54 -17.69 -6.56
C ALA A 314 1.63 -17.44 -7.63
N LYS A 315 2.87 -17.91 -7.38
CA LYS A 315 3.97 -17.86 -8.35
C LYS A 315 3.61 -18.58 -9.65
N ASN A 316 3.15 -19.83 -9.56
CA ASN A 316 2.75 -20.61 -10.72
C ASN A 316 1.57 -19.98 -11.49
N SER A 317 0.65 -19.35 -10.75
CA SER A 317 -0.50 -18.66 -11.34
C SER A 317 -0.10 -17.39 -12.10
N LEU A 318 0.77 -16.57 -11.48
CA LEU A 318 1.34 -15.39 -12.14
C LEU A 318 2.13 -15.78 -13.38
N GLU A 319 2.96 -16.83 -13.29
CA GLU A 319 3.77 -17.33 -14.39
C GLU A 319 2.92 -17.77 -15.61
N ARG A 320 1.75 -18.33 -15.36
CA ARG A 320 0.80 -18.68 -16.44
C ARG A 320 0.30 -17.44 -17.20
N ILE A 321 0.05 -16.34 -16.50
CA ILE A 321 -0.35 -15.06 -17.12
C ILE A 321 0.81 -14.52 -17.95
N LEU A 322 2.01 -14.45 -17.39
CA LEU A 322 3.19 -13.92 -18.06
C LEU A 322 3.53 -14.73 -19.32
N THR A 323 3.54 -16.06 -19.22
CA THR A 323 3.74 -16.96 -20.38
C THR A 323 2.69 -16.76 -21.46
N GLY A 324 1.42 -16.56 -21.08
CA GLY A 324 0.37 -16.25 -22.05
C GLY A 324 0.60 -14.94 -22.78
N VAL A 325 1.03 -13.90 -22.09
CA VAL A 325 1.40 -12.61 -22.71
C VAL A 325 2.63 -12.75 -23.61
N ASP A 326 3.66 -13.51 -23.20
CA ASP A 326 4.84 -13.78 -24.03
C ASP A 326 4.48 -14.52 -25.32
N ASN A 327 3.55 -15.49 -25.26
CA ASN A 327 3.04 -16.18 -26.43
C ASN A 327 2.39 -15.20 -27.41
N ILE A 328 1.58 -14.25 -26.93
CA ILE A 328 0.98 -13.21 -27.77
C ILE A 328 2.09 -12.35 -28.41
N LYS A 329 3.04 -11.88 -27.61
CA LYS A 329 4.17 -11.05 -28.07
C LYS A 329 5.01 -11.79 -29.13
N SER A 330 5.19 -13.10 -28.99
CA SER A 330 5.93 -13.90 -29.98
C SER A 330 5.21 -13.97 -31.34
N VAL A 331 3.88 -13.98 -31.35
CA VAL A 331 3.08 -13.90 -32.61
C VAL A 331 3.24 -12.54 -33.25
N ILE A 332 3.22 -11.44 -32.46
CA ILE A 332 3.44 -10.08 -32.97
C ILE A 332 4.81 -9.96 -33.66
N GLN A 333 5.86 -10.56 -33.09
CA GLN A 333 7.22 -10.54 -33.65
C GLN A 333 7.33 -11.25 -35.02
N ARG A 334 6.41 -12.18 -35.36
CA ARG A 334 6.40 -12.84 -36.68
C ARG A 334 5.96 -11.91 -37.80
N ASP A 335 5.37 -10.75 -37.49
CA ASP A 335 4.96 -9.69 -38.42
C ASP A 335 4.05 -10.18 -39.57
N ASN A 336 3.11 -11.10 -39.27
CA ASN A 336 2.14 -11.58 -40.25
C ASN A 336 1.09 -10.48 -40.55
N LYS A 337 1.22 -9.84 -41.72
CA LYS A 337 0.37 -8.73 -42.18
C LYS A 337 -0.85 -9.20 -43.02
N ALA A 338 -1.18 -10.48 -43.00
CA ALA A 338 -2.39 -10.95 -43.63
C ALA A 338 -3.62 -10.21 -43.06
N PRO A 339 -4.71 -10.06 -43.85
CA PRO A 339 -5.96 -9.52 -43.30
C PRO A 339 -6.46 -10.40 -42.15
N ILE A 340 -6.99 -9.74 -41.10
CA ILE A 340 -7.59 -10.43 -39.97
C ILE A 340 -8.78 -11.29 -40.43
N SER A 341 -8.85 -12.51 -39.96
CA SER A 341 -9.92 -13.45 -40.36
C SER A 341 -11.19 -13.24 -39.52
N ASP A 342 -12.33 -13.71 -40.03
CA ASP A 342 -13.63 -13.68 -39.32
C ASP A 342 -13.54 -14.43 -37.96
N ALA A 343 -12.79 -15.52 -37.90
CA ALA A 343 -12.56 -16.26 -36.65
C ALA A 343 -11.78 -15.44 -35.63
N GLU A 344 -10.74 -14.73 -36.05
CA GLU A 344 -9.95 -13.85 -35.18
C GLU A 344 -10.79 -12.65 -34.71
N LEU A 345 -11.59 -12.05 -35.59
CA LEU A 345 -12.55 -11.00 -35.22
C LEU A 345 -13.56 -11.50 -34.18
N SER A 346 -14.11 -12.70 -34.36
CA SER A 346 -15.01 -13.31 -33.38
C SER A 346 -14.33 -13.52 -32.00
N ASN A 347 -13.06 -13.94 -32.00
CA ASN A 347 -12.30 -14.09 -30.75
C ASN A 347 -12.03 -12.75 -30.08
N LEU A 348 -11.81 -11.64 -30.80
CA LEU A 348 -11.69 -10.31 -30.22
C LEU A 348 -13.01 -9.84 -29.58
N GLU A 349 -14.17 -10.20 -30.17
CA GLU A 349 -15.46 -9.92 -29.52
C GLU A 349 -15.60 -10.70 -28.18
N ILE A 350 -15.18 -11.99 -28.17
CA ILE A 350 -15.13 -12.77 -26.92
C ILE A 350 -14.17 -12.10 -25.89
N ALA A 351 -13.02 -11.64 -26.36
CA ALA A 351 -12.08 -10.94 -25.46
C ALA A 351 -12.68 -9.66 -24.83
N LYS A 352 -13.51 -8.91 -25.59
CA LYS A 352 -14.25 -7.76 -25.04
C LYS A 352 -15.24 -8.17 -23.96
N VAL A 353 -16.00 -9.26 -24.17
CA VAL A 353 -16.92 -9.80 -23.15
C VAL A 353 -16.16 -10.18 -21.88
N LEU A 354 -14.98 -10.79 -22.00
CA LEU A 354 -14.14 -11.14 -20.84
C LEU A 354 -13.56 -9.91 -20.13
N LYS A 355 -13.23 -8.86 -20.89
CA LYS A 355 -12.89 -7.54 -20.30
C LYS A 355 -14.05 -6.99 -19.49
N ASP A 356 -15.29 -7.04 -20.03
CA ASP A 356 -16.47 -6.56 -19.31
C ASP A 356 -16.73 -7.38 -18.03
N LYS A 357 -16.41 -8.68 -18.03
CA LYS A 357 -16.43 -9.53 -16.83
C LYS A 357 -15.42 -9.06 -15.77
N PHE A 358 -14.21 -8.69 -16.18
CA PHE A 358 -13.23 -8.07 -15.29
C PHE A 358 -13.76 -6.77 -14.68
N VAL A 359 -14.31 -5.89 -15.51
CA VAL A 359 -14.88 -4.61 -15.06
C VAL A 359 -16.04 -4.84 -14.09
N ALA A 360 -16.93 -5.80 -14.37
CA ALA A 360 -18.04 -6.13 -13.48
C ALA A 360 -17.55 -6.64 -12.10
N ALA A 361 -16.48 -7.45 -12.08
CA ALA A 361 -15.88 -7.92 -10.83
C ALA A 361 -15.28 -6.74 -10.02
N MET A 362 -14.55 -5.86 -10.67
CA MET A 362 -13.96 -4.69 -10.00
C MET A 362 -15.02 -3.66 -9.59
N ASP A 363 -16.11 -3.53 -10.34
CA ASP A 363 -17.26 -2.67 -10.01
C ASP A 363 -18.08 -3.22 -8.82
N ASP A 364 -17.92 -4.49 -8.47
CA ASP A 364 -18.55 -5.10 -7.32
C ASP A 364 -17.58 -5.18 -6.12
N ASP A 365 -17.27 -4.02 -5.57
CA ASP A 365 -16.46 -3.89 -4.34
C ASP A 365 -15.01 -4.36 -4.52
N PHE A 366 -14.41 -4.01 -5.66
CA PHE A 366 -13.03 -4.34 -6.00
C PHE A 366 -12.70 -5.83 -5.83
N ASN A 367 -13.53 -6.71 -6.37
CA ASN A 367 -13.34 -8.16 -6.29
C ASN A 367 -12.19 -8.61 -7.21
N THR A 368 -10.98 -8.46 -6.71
CA THR A 368 -9.74 -8.79 -7.44
C THR A 368 -9.63 -10.28 -7.75
N ALA A 369 -10.21 -11.17 -6.94
CA ALA A 369 -10.17 -12.62 -7.18
C ALA A 369 -10.94 -12.98 -8.46
N ASP A 370 -12.16 -12.45 -8.65
CA ASP A 370 -12.94 -12.67 -9.86
C ASP A 370 -12.34 -11.92 -11.06
N ALA A 371 -11.75 -10.75 -10.84
CA ALA A 371 -11.03 -10.01 -11.87
C ALA A 371 -9.82 -10.81 -12.40
N ILE A 372 -9.03 -11.44 -11.52
CA ILE A 372 -7.95 -12.35 -11.90
C ILE A 372 -8.49 -13.55 -12.70
N SER A 373 -9.65 -14.09 -12.33
CA SER A 373 -10.29 -15.17 -13.07
C SER A 373 -10.63 -14.78 -14.51
N ALA A 374 -11.10 -13.53 -14.73
CA ALA A 374 -11.35 -13.02 -16.07
C ALA A 374 -10.05 -12.89 -16.90
N ILE A 375 -8.92 -12.50 -16.28
CA ILE A 375 -7.62 -12.49 -16.95
C ILE A 375 -7.20 -13.92 -17.35
N PHE A 376 -7.40 -14.91 -16.47
CA PHE A 376 -7.11 -16.32 -16.85
C PHE A 376 -7.96 -16.82 -18.01
N GLU A 377 -9.22 -16.40 -18.10
CA GLU A 377 -10.07 -16.74 -19.25
C GLU A 377 -9.56 -16.08 -20.54
N LEU A 378 -9.08 -14.84 -20.49
CA LEU A 378 -8.43 -14.15 -21.61
C LEU A 378 -7.14 -14.86 -22.04
N ILE A 379 -6.28 -15.25 -21.10
CA ILE A 379 -5.06 -16.02 -21.39
C ILE A 379 -5.41 -17.39 -21.99
N LYS A 380 -6.45 -18.06 -21.49
CA LYS A 380 -6.94 -19.31 -22.08
C LYS A 380 -7.43 -19.11 -23.51
N LEU A 381 -8.23 -18.07 -23.76
CA LEU A 381 -8.68 -17.71 -25.11
C LEU A 381 -7.48 -17.51 -26.05
N SER A 382 -6.49 -16.70 -25.64
CA SER A 382 -5.29 -16.44 -26.45
C SER A 382 -4.54 -17.74 -26.78
N ASN A 383 -4.24 -18.57 -25.74
CA ASN A 383 -3.50 -19.83 -25.95
C ASN A 383 -4.23 -20.88 -26.83
N THR A 384 -5.56 -20.83 -26.87
CA THR A 384 -6.35 -21.77 -27.69
C THR A 384 -6.62 -21.28 -29.09
N SER A 385 -6.56 -19.98 -29.33
CA SER A 385 -6.89 -19.37 -30.62
C SER A 385 -5.67 -18.95 -31.44
N LEU A 386 -4.54 -18.64 -30.76
CA LEU A 386 -3.27 -18.31 -31.43
C LEU A 386 -2.64 -19.57 -32.06
N ASN A 387 -2.14 -19.41 -33.27
CA ASN A 387 -1.45 -20.45 -34.03
C ASN A 387 -0.39 -19.84 -34.96
N GLU A 388 0.23 -20.68 -35.81
CA GLU A 388 1.29 -20.24 -36.71
C GLU A 388 0.83 -19.22 -37.76
N ASN A 389 -0.44 -19.25 -38.12
CA ASN A 389 -1.05 -18.40 -39.16
C ASN A 389 -1.73 -17.15 -38.55
N SER A 390 -1.74 -17.01 -37.24
CA SER A 390 -2.39 -15.86 -36.59
C SER A 390 -1.78 -14.54 -37.05
N THR A 391 -2.66 -13.55 -37.24
CA THR A 391 -2.27 -12.24 -37.73
C THR A 391 -1.69 -11.38 -36.61
N THR A 392 -0.75 -10.50 -36.96
CA THR A 392 -0.20 -9.50 -36.03
C THR A 392 -1.30 -8.56 -35.51
N GLU A 393 -2.31 -8.26 -36.33
CA GLU A 393 -3.46 -7.44 -35.94
C GLU A 393 -4.28 -8.10 -34.82
N TYR A 394 -4.57 -9.39 -34.95
CA TYR A 394 -5.28 -10.18 -33.95
C TYR A 394 -4.51 -10.24 -32.63
N ALA A 395 -3.22 -10.58 -32.70
CA ALA A 395 -2.37 -10.65 -31.48
C ALA A 395 -2.28 -9.30 -30.77
N ASN A 396 -2.11 -8.20 -31.50
CA ASN A 396 -2.16 -6.84 -30.93
C ASN A 396 -3.54 -6.52 -30.33
N GLY A 397 -4.63 -6.99 -30.95
CA GLY A 397 -5.98 -6.83 -30.41
C GLY A 397 -6.14 -7.50 -29.05
N LEU A 398 -5.63 -8.72 -28.87
CA LEU A 398 -5.63 -9.43 -27.59
C LEU A 398 -4.79 -8.70 -26.54
N LEU A 399 -3.59 -8.26 -26.91
CA LEU A 399 -2.68 -7.58 -25.99
C LEU A 399 -3.26 -6.26 -25.48
N LYS A 400 -3.88 -5.47 -26.37
CA LYS A 400 -4.60 -4.22 -26.02
C LYS A 400 -5.75 -4.44 -25.03
N VAL A 401 -6.31 -5.64 -24.94
CA VAL A 401 -7.31 -5.97 -23.92
C VAL A 401 -6.64 -6.41 -22.63
N ILE A 402 -5.62 -7.26 -22.69
CA ILE A 402 -5.03 -7.92 -21.51
C ILE A 402 -4.13 -6.98 -20.69
N GLU A 403 -3.23 -6.23 -21.34
CA GLU A 403 -2.25 -5.40 -20.63
C GLU A 403 -2.90 -4.35 -19.72
N PRO A 404 -3.92 -3.58 -20.16
CA PRO A 404 -4.56 -2.61 -19.26
C PRO A 404 -5.21 -3.24 -18.03
N LEU A 405 -5.71 -4.47 -18.13
CA LEU A 405 -6.28 -5.20 -16.99
C LEU A 405 -5.20 -5.68 -16.03
N CYS A 406 -4.06 -6.12 -16.55
CA CYS A 406 -2.87 -6.42 -15.74
C CYS A 406 -2.36 -5.17 -15.04
N ASP A 407 -2.32 -4.01 -15.72
CA ASP A 407 -1.91 -2.72 -15.13
C ASP A 407 -2.82 -2.28 -13.99
N VAL A 408 -4.13 -2.50 -14.09
CA VAL A 408 -5.06 -2.23 -12.97
C VAL A 408 -4.69 -3.05 -11.73
N LEU A 409 -4.30 -4.30 -11.90
CA LEU A 409 -3.82 -5.15 -10.80
C LEU A 409 -2.35 -4.89 -10.45
N GLY A 410 -1.65 -4.03 -11.22
CA GLY A 410 -0.23 -3.75 -11.08
C GLY A 410 0.66 -4.95 -11.37
N ILE A 411 0.19 -5.86 -12.21
CA ILE A 411 0.97 -6.99 -12.72
C ILE A 411 1.86 -6.50 -13.85
N ILE A 412 3.17 -6.61 -13.69
CA ILE A 412 4.15 -6.25 -14.72
C ILE A 412 4.22 -7.39 -15.72
N THR A 413 3.78 -7.15 -16.97
CA THR A 413 3.79 -8.14 -18.05
C THR A 413 5.09 -8.18 -18.86
N GLU A 414 6.00 -7.24 -18.59
CA GLU A 414 7.35 -7.26 -19.16
C GLU A 414 8.26 -8.07 -18.26
N ARG A 415 8.82 -9.15 -18.79
CA ARG A 415 9.84 -9.88 -18.06
C ARG A 415 11.14 -9.06 -18.05
N LYS A 416 11.76 -8.98 -16.88
CA LYS A 416 13.19 -8.60 -16.86
C LYS A 416 13.91 -9.65 -17.71
N THR A 417 14.59 -9.21 -18.76
CA THR A 417 15.42 -10.10 -19.58
C THR A 417 16.52 -10.63 -18.66
N GLU A 418 16.39 -11.88 -18.20
CA GLU A 418 17.49 -12.53 -17.52
C GLU A 418 18.59 -12.74 -18.55
N ILE A 419 19.70 -12.03 -18.38
CA ILE A 419 20.88 -12.28 -19.19
C ILE A 419 21.36 -13.70 -18.88
N LEU A 420 21.66 -14.48 -19.92
CA LEU A 420 22.25 -15.80 -19.78
C LEU A 420 23.59 -15.67 -19.06
N ASP A 421 23.93 -16.63 -18.20
CA ASP A 421 25.18 -16.61 -17.45
C ASP A 421 26.39 -16.48 -18.39
N SER A 422 26.34 -17.07 -19.58
CA SER A 422 27.35 -16.92 -20.63
C SER A 422 27.48 -15.46 -21.12
N GLU A 423 26.39 -14.73 -21.27
CA GLU A 423 26.42 -13.32 -21.67
C GLU A 423 26.96 -12.43 -20.55
N ILE A 424 26.70 -12.80 -19.30
CA ILE A 424 27.28 -12.11 -18.15
C ILE A 424 28.80 -12.31 -18.13
N GLU A 425 29.26 -13.53 -18.34
CA GLU A 425 30.69 -13.87 -18.40
C GLU A 425 31.38 -13.15 -19.56
N ASP A 426 30.76 -13.09 -20.74
CA ASP A 426 31.26 -12.32 -21.90
C ASP A 426 31.37 -10.82 -21.60
N LEU A 427 30.39 -10.23 -20.93
CA LEU A 427 30.41 -8.83 -20.53
C LEU A 427 31.48 -8.55 -19.46
N ILE A 428 31.70 -9.50 -18.54
CA ILE A 428 32.77 -9.41 -17.53
C ILE A 428 34.14 -9.48 -18.21
N GLU A 429 34.32 -10.33 -19.24
CA GLU A 429 35.54 -10.40 -20.00
C GLU A 429 35.78 -9.09 -20.78
N GLN A 430 34.76 -8.54 -21.46
CA GLN A 430 34.85 -7.23 -22.14
C GLN A 430 35.20 -6.12 -21.15
N ARG A 431 34.60 -6.07 -19.97
CA ARG A 431 34.95 -5.10 -18.91
C ARG A 431 36.41 -5.25 -18.48
N THR A 432 36.85 -6.48 -18.30
CA THR A 432 38.22 -6.78 -17.89
C THR A 432 39.20 -6.33 -18.96
N GLN A 433 38.90 -6.54 -20.25
CA GLN A 433 39.72 -6.07 -21.37
C GLN A 433 39.71 -4.55 -21.49
N ALA A 434 38.56 -3.89 -21.30
CA ALA A 434 38.47 -2.42 -21.28
C ALA A 434 39.36 -1.83 -20.17
N ARG A 435 39.37 -2.42 -18.96
CA ARG A 435 40.28 -1.98 -17.87
C ARG A 435 41.77 -2.18 -18.21
N LYS A 436 42.13 -3.29 -18.86
CA LYS A 436 43.52 -3.51 -19.34
C LYS A 436 43.94 -2.46 -20.37
N ASN A 437 43.00 -2.07 -21.21
CA ASN A 437 43.23 -1.03 -22.25
C ASN A 437 43.12 0.39 -21.70
N LYS A 438 42.88 0.57 -20.38
CA LYS A 438 42.67 1.85 -19.70
C LYS A 438 41.43 2.61 -20.20
N ASP A 439 40.47 1.93 -20.82
CA ASP A 439 39.13 2.47 -21.15
C ASP A 439 38.19 2.29 -19.96
N PHE A 440 38.36 3.18 -19.00
CA PHE A 440 37.55 3.15 -17.77
C PHE A 440 36.10 3.53 -18.02
N ALA A 441 35.82 4.36 -19.03
CA ALA A 441 34.46 4.76 -19.38
C ALA A 441 33.63 3.56 -19.86
N LEU A 442 34.18 2.70 -20.71
CA LEU A 442 33.54 1.48 -21.16
C LEU A 442 33.38 0.47 -20.01
N ALA A 443 34.38 0.33 -19.15
CA ALA A 443 34.35 -0.58 -18.02
C ALA A 443 33.24 -0.22 -16.99
N ASP A 444 33.08 1.09 -16.72
CA ASP A 444 32.05 1.60 -15.83
C ASP A 444 30.65 1.48 -16.45
N LYS A 445 30.54 1.73 -17.75
CA LYS A 445 29.28 1.51 -18.48
C LYS A 445 28.83 0.07 -18.39
N ILE A 446 29.69 -0.90 -18.69
CA ILE A 446 29.36 -2.34 -18.59
C ILE A 446 28.95 -2.70 -17.16
N ARG A 447 29.61 -2.18 -16.13
CA ARG A 447 29.26 -2.41 -14.74
C ARG A 447 27.87 -1.88 -14.40
N ASN A 448 27.54 -0.68 -14.86
CA ASN A 448 26.25 -0.06 -14.63
C ASN A 448 25.12 -0.78 -15.39
N ASP A 449 25.35 -1.15 -16.65
CA ASP A 449 24.42 -1.92 -17.47
C ASP A 449 24.10 -3.29 -16.83
N LEU A 450 25.09 -3.96 -16.25
CA LEU A 450 24.91 -5.20 -15.50
C LEU A 450 24.16 -4.97 -14.19
N LEU A 451 24.47 -3.88 -13.48
CA LEU A 451 23.77 -3.52 -12.23
C LEU A 451 22.29 -3.22 -12.48
N GLU A 452 21.95 -2.49 -13.57
CA GLU A 452 20.57 -2.24 -13.99
C GLU A 452 19.80 -3.53 -14.30
N LYS A 453 20.51 -4.57 -14.76
CA LYS A 453 19.97 -5.90 -15.00
C LYS A 453 20.00 -6.82 -13.78
N GLY A 454 20.27 -6.26 -12.59
CA GLY A 454 20.28 -7.00 -11.34
C GLY A 454 21.52 -7.88 -11.13
N ILE A 455 22.63 -7.60 -11.82
CA ILE A 455 23.89 -8.33 -11.68
C ILE A 455 24.91 -7.46 -10.94
N VAL A 456 25.33 -7.91 -9.76
CA VAL A 456 26.34 -7.22 -8.94
C VAL A 456 27.69 -7.87 -9.17
N LEU A 457 28.69 -7.05 -9.57
CA LEU A 457 30.07 -7.48 -9.75
C LEU A 457 30.90 -7.20 -8.51
N GLU A 458 31.67 -8.19 -8.06
CA GLU A 458 32.65 -8.09 -6.97
C GLU A 458 34.07 -8.35 -7.54
N ASP A 459 34.92 -7.32 -7.54
CA ASP A 459 36.32 -7.48 -7.95
C ASP A 459 37.10 -8.17 -6.81
N THR A 460 37.64 -9.36 -7.04
CA THR A 460 38.48 -10.13 -6.10
C THR A 460 39.88 -10.30 -6.59
N ARG A 461 40.80 -10.75 -5.73
CA ARG A 461 42.20 -11.06 -6.13
C ARG A 461 42.30 -12.23 -7.14
N GLU A 462 41.26 -13.09 -7.19
CA GLU A 462 41.19 -14.26 -8.07
C GLU A 462 40.43 -13.97 -9.37
N GLY A 463 39.87 -12.76 -9.54
CA GLY A 463 39.07 -12.35 -10.68
C GLY A 463 37.78 -11.64 -10.27
N VAL A 464 36.89 -11.43 -11.24
CA VAL A 464 35.59 -10.80 -11.00
C VAL A 464 34.58 -11.91 -10.67
N LYS A 465 33.98 -11.83 -9.48
CA LYS A 465 32.83 -12.66 -9.10
C LYS A 465 31.56 -11.87 -9.31
N TRP A 466 30.47 -12.56 -9.62
CA TRP A 466 29.17 -11.92 -9.80
C TRP A 466 28.08 -12.70 -9.08
N LYS A 467 27.01 -11.98 -8.73
CA LYS A 467 25.78 -12.55 -8.16
C LYS A 467 24.57 -11.80 -8.70
N ARG A 468 23.45 -12.49 -8.82
CA ARG A 468 22.15 -11.86 -9.10
C ARG A 468 21.66 -11.20 -7.81
N SER A 469 21.18 -9.95 -7.90
CA SER A 469 20.65 -9.17 -6.75
C SER A 469 19.17 -9.46 -6.52
#